data_8ce019ecc42f91d9d4b06912ba13c200
#
_entry.id   8ce019ecc42f91d9d4b06912ba13c200
#
_cell.length_a   1.000
_cell.length_b   1.000
_cell.length_c   1.000
_cell.angle_alpha   90.00
_cell.angle_beta   90.00
_cell.angle_gamma   90.00
#
_symmetry.space_group_name_H-M   'P 1'
#
loop_
_entity.id
_entity.type
_entity.pdbx_description
1 polymer ?
#
loop_
_entity_poly.entity_id
_entity_poly.type
_entity_poly.pdbx_seq_one_letter_code
_entity_poly.pdbx_strand_id
1 'polypeptide(L)'
;WVFYDGPPFANGLPHYGHLLTGYAKDLFPRFQTMRGHKVDRVFGWDTHGLPAELEAMKQLGITEKSEIERMGLAAFNDKARESVLAYTQEWEEYVTRQARWVDFERGYKTLDTTYMESVLWAFKTLYDKGLAYEGYRVLPYCWRDETPLSNHELRMDDDVYKMRQDPSVTVSFPLVGAKAETLGLTGVRALAWTTTPWTLPTNLALAVGPAIRYAVVPGGPAGAADVHHTPDGQADDALEAAAHEYLIAEDLLGSYAKDLGYEDAAAATAAISRTVLGAELADVSYDRIFDYYADAQQ
;
A
#
# COMPACT_ATOMS: atom_id res chain seq x y z
N TRP A 1 -35.46 6.94 18.88
CA TRP A 1 -34.24 7.42 18.21
C TRP A 1 -33.21 6.30 18.18
N VAL A 2 -32.72 5.98 16.98
CA VAL A 2 -31.74 4.89 16.78
C VAL A 2 -30.37 5.41 17.14
N PHE A 3 -29.63 4.62 17.90
CA PHE A 3 -28.25 4.87 18.28
C PHE A 3 -27.43 3.60 18.12
N TYR A 4 -26.35 3.67 17.37
CA TYR A 4 -25.36 2.60 17.23
C TYR A 4 -24.05 3.00 17.90
N ASP A 5 -23.46 2.06 18.60
CA ASP A 5 -22.18 2.23 19.28
C ASP A 5 -21.13 1.28 18.67
N GLY A 6 -19.97 1.80 18.33
CA GLY A 6 -18.81 0.99 17.93
C GLY A 6 -18.22 0.28 19.16
N PRO A 7 -18.17 -1.06 19.17
CA PRO A 7 -17.73 -1.81 20.34
C PRO A 7 -16.20 -1.68 20.54
N PRO A 8 -15.72 -1.54 21.79
CA PRO A 8 -14.31 -1.60 22.09
C PRO A 8 -13.80 -3.04 22.14
N PHE A 9 -12.47 -3.21 22.03
CA PHE A 9 -11.78 -4.43 22.44
C PHE A 9 -11.62 -4.48 23.96
N ALA A 10 -11.88 -5.63 24.56
CA ALA A 10 -11.66 -5.86 25.99
C ALA A 10 -10.38 -6.67 26.28
N ASN A 11 -9.39 -6.62 25.39
CA ASN A 11 -8.06 -7.22 25.56
C ASN A 11 -7.05 -6.26 26.21
N GLY A 12 -7.49 -5.06 26.60
CA GLY A 12 -6.71 -4.06 27.31
C GLY A 12 -7.58 -3.16 28.17
N LEU A 13 -6.96 -2.43 29.10
CA LEU A 13 -7.65 -1.48 29.98
C LEU A 13 -8.09 -0.24 29.22
N PRO A 14 -9.22 0.41 29.62
CA PRO A 14 -9.64 1.67 29.03
C PRO A 14 -8.62 2.79 29.32
N HIS A 15 -8.51 3.72 28.38
CA HIS A 15 -7.63 4.90 28.46
C HIS A 15 -8.38 6.20 28.18
N TYR A 16 -7.72 7.35 28.28
CA TYR A 16 -8.33 8.68 28.13
C TYR A 16 -9.08 8.88 26.80
N GLY A 17 -8.61 8.28 25.71
CA GLY A 17 -9.33 8.31 24.42
C GLY A 17 -10.71 7.66 24.53
N HIS A 18 -10.84 6.58 25.27
CA HIS A 18 -12.12 5.95 25.55
C HIS A 18 -13.03 6.80 26.46
N LEU A 19 -12.43 7.59 27.38
CA LEU A 19 -13.18 8.54 28.22
C LEU A 19 -13.90 9.58 27.38
N LEU A 20 -13.18 10.23 26.45
CA LEU A 20 -13.72 11.23 25.55
C LEU A 20 -14.84 10.66 24.68
N THR A 21 -14.55 9.52 24.04
CA THR A 21 -15.53 8.83 23.17
C THR A 21 -16.76 8.40 23.97
N GLY A 22 -16.56 7.82 25.16
CA GLY A 22 -17.64 7.40 26.06
C GLY A 22 -18.54 8.55 26.48
N TYR A 23 -17.96 9.73 26.75
CA TYR A 23 -18.71 10.93 27.07
C TYR A 23 -19.62 11.36 25.90
N ALA A 24 -19.09 11.42 24.69
CA ALA A 24 -19.89 11.75 23.50
C ALA A 24 -20.99 10.72 23.25
N LYS A 25 -20.69 9.42 23.42
CA LYS A 25 -21.64 8.30 23.27
C LYS A 25 -22.74 8.30 24.33
N ASP A 26 -22.58 8.95 25.45
CA ASP A 26 -23.63 9.15 26.46
C ASP A 26 -24.43 10.44 26.24
N LEU A 27 -23.75 11.53 25.92
CA LEU A 27 -24.37 12.86 25.78
C LEU A 27 -25.53 12.87 24.79
N PHE A 28 -25.32 12.38 23.58
CA PHE A 28 -26.35 12.41 22.53
C PHE A 28 -27.56 11.53 22.86
N PRO A 29 -27.41 10.24 23.22
CA PRO A 29 -28.51 9.40 23.60
C PRO A 29 -29.26 9.91 24.84
N ARG A 30 -28.52 10.42 25.82
CA ARG A 30 -29.12 11.00 27.05
C ARG A 30 -29.96 12.22 26.71
N PHE A 31 -29.44 13.14 25.88
CA PHE A 31 -30.20 14.31 25.42
C PHE A 31 -31.49 13.90 24.69
N GLN A 32 -31.42 12.91 23.79
CA GLN A 32 -32.59 12.44 23.07
C GLN A 32 -33.63 11.79 24.02
N THR A 33 -33.18 11.07 25.02
CA THR A 33 -34.06 10.52 26.05
C THR A 33 -34.78 11.63 26.85
N MET A 34 -34.02 12.68 27.23
CA MET A 34 -34.61 13.84 27.93
C MET A 34 -35.61 14.61 27.08
N ARG A 35 -35.52 14.49 25.74
CA ARG A 35 -36.52 15.02 24.79
C ARG A 35 -37.72 14.10 24.55
N GLY A 36 -37.83 13.00 25.29
CA GLY A 36 -38.96 12.08 25.22
C GLY A 36 -38.80 10.95 24.19
N HIS A 37 -37.61 10.78 23.60
CA HIS A 37 -37.36 9.67 22.67
C HIS A 37 -36.97 8.39 23.45
N LYS A 38 -37.46 7.25 22.98
CA LYS A 38 -36.91 5.97 23.38
C LYS A 38 -35.55 5.80 22.67
N VAL A 39 -34.50 5.50 23.43
CA VAL A 39 -33.16 5.22 22.91
C VAL A 39 -32.66 3.93 23.55
N ASP A 40 -32.52 2.89 22.76
CA ASP A 40 -31.91 1.63 23.20
C ASP A 40 -30.37 1.82 23.16
N ARG A 41 -29.70 1.46 24.26
CA ARG A 41 -28.27 1.57 24.45
C ARG A 41 -27.77 0.24 24.95
N VAL A 42 -27.11 -0.51 24.10
CA VAL A 42 -26.45 -1.78 24.41
C VAL A 42 -24.97 -1.64 24.31
N PHE A 43 -24.22 -2.23 25.23
CA PHE A 43 -22.78 -2.29 25.14
C PHE A 43 -22.38 -3.50 24.28
N GLY A 44 -21.37 -3.34 23.44
CA GLY A 44 -20.84 -4.41 22.60
C GLY A 44 -19.35 -4.62 22.82
N TRP A 45 -18.87 -5.78 22.39
CA TRP A 45 -17.45 -6.13 22.45
C TRP A 45 -16.95 -6.50 21.06
N ASP A 46 -15.90 -5.82 20.62
CA ASP A 46 -15.14 -6.23 19.44
C ASP A 46 -14.16 -7.34 19.82
N THR A 47 -14.18 -8.43 19.07
CA THR A 47 -13.47 -9.66 19.44
C THR A 47 -12.70 -10.28 18.28
N HIS A 48 -12.59 -9.58 17.15
CA HIS A 48 -11.96 -10.08 15.95
C HIS A 48 -10.85 -9.14 15.44
N GLY A 49 -9.99 -9.70 14.58
CA GLY A 49 -8.99 -8.96 13.83
C GLY A 49 -7.62 -8.89 14.50
N LEU A 50 -6.73 -8.14 13.88
CA LEU A 50 -5.32 -8.06 14.23
C LEU A 50 -5.03 -7.75 15.72
N PRO A 51 -5.75 -6.83 16.40
CA PRO A 51 -5.50 -6.57 17.82
C PRO A 51 -5.71 -7.80 18.72
N ALA A 52 -6.68 -8.68 18.39
CA ALA A 52 -6.91 -9.92 19.11
C ALA A 52 -5.80 -10.94 18.86
N GLU A 53 -5.36 -11.06 17.60
CA GLU A 53 -4.27 -11.96 17.21
C GLU A 53 -2.94 -11.54 17.86
N LEU A 54 -2.58 -10.27 17.77
CA LEU A 54 -1.33 -9.75 18.34
C LEU A 54 -1.25 -9.94 19.86
N GLU A 55 -2.36 -9.75 20.58
CA GLU A 55 -2.37 -10.00 22.03
C GLU A 55 -2.23 -11.50 22.35
N ALA A 56 -2.89 -12.38 21.59
CA ALA A 56 -2.72 -13.82 21.75
C ALA A 56 -1.28 -14.27 21.41
N MET A 57 -0.69 -13.78 20.32
CA MET A 57 0.71 -14.03 19.96
C MET A 57 1.65 -13.58 21.08
N LYS A 58 1.46 -12.38 21.61
CA LYS A 58 2.26 -11.84 22.72
C LYS A 58 2.19 -12.73 23.96
N GLN A 59 0.98 -13.17 24.36
CA GLN A 59 0.78 -14.05 25.51
C GLN A 59 1.42 -15.43 25.33
N LEU A 60 1.47 -15.92 24.08
CA LEU A 60 2.07 -17.19 23.71
C LEU A 60 3.57 -17.11 23.41
N GLY A 61 4.14 -15.89 23.33
CA GLY A 61 5.54 -15.68 22.95
C GLY A 61 5.83 -15.97 21.46
N ILE A 62 4.80 -15.96 20.61
CA ILE A 62 4.89 -16.19 19.17
C ILE A 62 5.38 -14.91 18.48
N THR A 63 6.37 -15.02 17.59
CA THR A 63 6.92 -13.91 16.82
C THR A 63 6.66 -14.02 15.32
N GLU A 64 6.40 -15.23 14.83
CA GLU A 64 6.16 -15.50 13.41
C GLU A 64 4.85 -16.28 13.21
N LYS A 65 4.09 -15.94 12.16
CA LYS A 65 2.82 -16.61 11.83
C LYS A 65 2.97 -18.12 11.59
N SER A 66 4.08 -18.57 11.06
CA SER A 66 4.39 -19.99 10.88
C SER A 66 4.33 -20.80 12.19
N GLU A 67 4.51 -20.16 13.34
CA GLU A 67 4.40 -20.80 14.64
C GLU A 67 2.95 -21.10 15.02
N ILE A 68 2.01 -20.25 14.56
CA ILE A 68 0.56 -20.47 14.72
C ILE A 68 0.14 -21.75 13.98
N GLU A 69 0.62 -21.94 12.74
CA GLU A 69 0.31 -23.12 11.95
C GLU A 69 0.85 -24.40 12.62
N ARG A 70 2.07 -24.33 13.18
CA ARG A 70 2.68 -25.46 13.92
C ARG A 70 1.93 -25.79 15.22
N MET A 71 1.42 -24.80 15.91
CA MET A 71 0.61 -24.95 17.12
C MET A 71 -0.80 -25.52 16.78
N GLY A 72 -1.33 -25.14 15.64
CA GLY A 72 -2.67 -25.45 15.18
C GLY A 72 -3.66 -24.33 15.42
N LEU A 73 -4.43 -23.98 14.39
CA LEU A 73 -5.38 -22.87 14.39
C LEU A 73 -6.42 -22.95 15.51
N ALA A 74 -6.89 -24.16 15.84
CA ALA A 74 -7.90 -24.31 16.92
C ALA A 74 -7.36 -23.86 18.29
N ALA A 75 -6.15 -24.31 18.65
CA ALA A 75 -5.52 -23.95 19.92
C ALA A 75 -5.21 -22.45 20.00
N PHE A 76 -4.76 -21.85 18.89
CA PHE A 76 -4.53 -20.41 18.79
C PHE A 76 -5.84 -19.61 18.96
N ASN A 77 -6.91 -20.02 18.26
CA ASN A 77 -8.21 -19.37 18.34
C ASN A 77 -8.83 -19.48 19.75
N ASP A 78 -8.63 -20.60 20.44
CA ASP A 78 -9.09 -20.73 21.83
C ASP A 78 -8.36 -19.74 22.74
N LYS A 79 -7.06 -19.57 22.56
CA LYS A 79 -6.28 -18.59 23.30
C LYS A 79 -6.70 -17.14 22.98
N ALA A 80 -6.94 -16.82 21.71
CA ALA A 80 -7.48 -15.53 21.31
C ALA A 80 -8.85 -15.26 21.96
N ARG A 81 -9.75 -16.24 21.95
CA ARG A 81 -11.09 -16.15 22.57
C ARG A 81 -11.02 -15.89 24.08
N GLU A 82 -10.05 -16.50 24.79
CA GLU A 82 -9.82 -16.22 26.21
C GLU A 82 -9.35 -14.78 26.43
N SER A 83 -8.43 -14.29 25.58
CA SER A 83 -7.81 -12.99 25.76
C SER A 83 -8.72 -11.82 25.46
N VAL A 84 -9.61 -11.91 24.45
CA VAL A 84 -10.44 -10.78 23.99
C VAL A 84 -11.51 -10.33 24.98
N LEU A 85 -11.80 -11.12 26.00
CA LEU A 85 -12.79 -10.80 27.03
C LEU A 85 -12.13 -10.62 28.42
N ALA A 86 -10.81 -10.56 28.49
CA ALA A 86 -10.08 -10.57 29.76
C ALA A 86 -10.39 -9.39 30.69
N TYR A 87 -10.72 -8.22 30.13
CA TYR A 87 -10.92 -6.96 30.90
C TYR A 87 -12.37 -6.46 30.85
N THR A 88 -13.35 -7.32 30.58
CA THR A 88 -14.76 -6.91 30.48
C THR A 88 -15.30 -6.33 31.80
N GLN A 89 -14.87 -6.85 32.94
CA GLN A 89 -15.27 -6.36 34.27
C GLN A 89 -14.72 -4.96 34.52
N GLU A 90 -13.44 -4.72 34.27
CA GLU A 90 -12.79 -3.42 34.45
C GLU A 90 -13.43 -2.35 33.52
N TRP A 91 -13.81 -2.75 32.32
CA TRP A 91 -14.55 -1.88 31.41
C TRP A 91 -15.94 -1.53 31.94
N GLU A 92 -16.68 -2.48 32.51
CA GLU A 92 -18.00 -2.24 33.12
C GLU A 92 -17.89 -1.29 34.30
N GLU A 93 -16.91 -1.51 35.21
CA GLU A 93 -16.63 -0.61 36.32
C GLU A 93 -16.28 0.80 35.85
N TYR A 94 -15.44 0.92 34.82
CA TYR A 94 -15.03 2.19 34.24
C TYR A 94 -16.22 2.96 33.63
N VAL A 95 -17.04 2.32 32.82
CA VAL A 95 -18.21 2.92 32.15
C VAL A 95 -19.29 3.27 33.18
N THR A 96 -19.49 2.45 34.21
CA THR A 96 -20.39 2.73 35.33
C THR A 96 -19.92 3.95 36.11
N ARG A 97 -18.62 4.09 36.37
CA ARG A 97 -18.05 5.27 37.03
C ARG A 97 -18.21 6.56 36.19
N GLN A 98 -18.23 6.46 34.88
CA GLN A 98 -18.60 7.59 34.01
C GLN A 98 -20.08 7.97 34.10
N ALA A 99 -20.89 7.23 34.84
CA ALA A 99 -22.35 7.35 34.91
C ALA A 99 -23.00 7.26 33.51
N ARG A 100 -22.40 6.54 32.59
CA ARG A 100 -22.94 6.32 31.25
C ARG A 100 -24.16 5.42 31.30
N TRP A 101 -25.26 5.82 30.65
CA TRP A 101 -26.48 5.04 30.56
C TRP A 101 -26.35 3.98 29.46
N VAL A 102 -26.01 2.79 29.82
CA VAL A 102 -25.82 1.67 28.89
C VAL A 102 -26.18 0.34 29.58
N ASP A 103 -26.64 -0.60 28.79
CA ASP A 103 -27.05 -1.93 29.23
C ASP A 103 -25.96 -2.94 28.86
N PHE A 104 -25.31 -3.51 29.86
CA PHE A 104 -24.30 -4.56 29.68
C PHE A 104 -24.89 -5.96 29.58
N GLU A 105 -26.06 -6.21 30.22
CA GLU A 105 -26.69 -7.53 30.28
C GLU A 105 -27.17 -7.99 28.90
N ARG A 106 -27.72 -7.05 28.12
CA ARG A 106 -28.13 -7.29 26.74
C ARG A 106 -27.04 -7.04 25.71
N GLY A 107 -25.80 -6.91 26.17
CA GLY A 107 -24.66 -6.69 25.34
C GLY A 107 -24.43 -7.78 24.30
N TYR A 108 -23.78 -7.43 23.20
CA TYR A 108 -23.41 -8.38 22.16
C TYR A 108 -21.89 -8.52 22.07
N LYS A 109 -21.44 -9.64 21.53
CA LYS A 109 -20.04 -9.87 21.19
C LYS A 109 -19.96 -10.19 19.70
N THR A 110 -18.99 -9.62 19.00
CA THR A 110 -18.85 -9.92 17.58
C THR A 110 -18.51 -11.39 17.30
N LEU A 111 -18.01 -12.13 18.33
CA LEU A 111 -17.82 -13.58 18.28
C LEU A 111 -19.10 -14.41 18.44
N ASP A 112 -20.23 -13.80 18.81
CA ASP A 112 -21.49 -14.53 18.94
C ASP A 112 -21.92 -15.06 17.57
N THR A 113 -22.35 -16.32 17.52
CA THR A 113 -22.75 -16.97 16.25
C THR A 113 -23.86 -16.19 15.54
N THR A 114 -24.83 -15.66 16.28
CA THR A 114 -25.93 -14.85 15.73
C THR A 114 -25.45 -13.54 15.12
N TYR A 115 -24.40 -12.95 15.69
CA TYR A 115 -23.77 -11.75 15.12
C TYR A 115 -23.06 -12.10 13.80
N MET A 116 -22.21 -13.13 13.82
CA MET A 116 -21.47 -13.58 12.62
C MET A 116 -22.42 -13.98 11.50
N GLU A 117 -23.51 -14.69 11.80
CA GLU A 117 -24.56 -15.07 10.84
C GLU A 117 -25.18 -13.83 10.19
N SER A 118 -25.48 -12.79 10.98
CA SER A 118 -26.02 -11.53 10.48
C SER A 118 -25.06 -10.79 9.54
N VAL A 119 -23.75 -10.78 9.86
CA VAL A 119 -22.72 -10.19 9.00
C VAL A 119 -22.58 -10.96 7.68
N LEU A 120 -22.56 -12.30 7.74
CA LEU A 120 -22.49 -13.14 6.54
C LEU A 120 -23.75 -12.99 5.67
N TRP A 121 -24.91 -12.87 6.28
CA TRP A 121 -26.15 -12.59 5.55
C TRP A 121 -26.08 -11.23 4.83
N ALA A 122 -25.60 -10.19 5.50
CA ALA A 122 -25.45 -8.87 4.89
C ALA A 122 -24.47 -8.91 3.71
N PHE A 123 -23.31 -9.55 3.88
CA PHE A 123 -22.32 -9.73 2.82
C PHE A 123 -22.91 -10.49 1.62
N LYS A 124 -23.57 -11.63 1.89
CA LYS A 124 -24.24 -12.41 0.84
C LYS A 124 -25.28 -11.58 0.08
N THR A 125 -26.06 -10.77 0.80
CA THR A 125 -27.05 -9.90 0.18
C THR A 125 -26.42 -8.87 -0.77
N LEU A 126 -25.28 -8.29 -0.38
CA LEU A 126 -24.53 -7.36 -1.22
C LEU A 126 -23.92 -8.06 -2.45
N TYR A 127 -23.39 -9.25 -2.24
CA TYR A 127 -22.81 -10.06 -3.32
C TYR A 127 -23.89 -10.46 -4.35
N ASP A 128 -25.04 -10.97 -3.90
CA ASP A 128 -26.15 -11.34 -4.78
C ASP A 128 -26.71 -10.15 -5.58
N LYS A 129 -26.53 -8.92 -5.09
CA LYS A 129 -26.89 -7.68 -5.80
C LYS A 129 -25.79 -7.15 -6.71
N GLY A 130 -24.62 -7.83 -6.80
CA GLY A 130 -23.47 -7.38 -7.57
C GLY A 130 -22.75 -6.15 -7.02
N LEU A 131 -23.00 -5.79 -5.73
CA LEU A 131 -22.38 -4.66 -5.05
C LEU A 131 -21.06 -5.04 -4.35
N ALA A 132 -20.84 -6.33 -4.09
CA ALA A 132 -19.57 -6.88 -3.66
C ALA A 132 -18.99 -7.75 -4.79
N TYR A 133 -17.74 -7.52 -5.15
CA TYR A 133 -17.05 -8.22 -6.22
C TYR A 133 -15.57 -8.36 -5.90
N GLU A 134 -14.91 -9.33 -6.50
CA GLU A 134 -13.48 -9.52 -6.40
C GLU A 134 -12.73 -8.52 -7.27
N GLY A 135 -11.68 -7.91 -6.73
CA GLY A 135 -10.89 -6.91 -7.46
C GLY A 135 -9.55 -6.64 -6.78
N TYR A 136 -8.63 -6.04 -7.55
CA TYR A 136 -7.32 -5.64 -7.06
C TYR A 136 -7.33 -4.22 -6.54
N ARG A 137 -6.62 -4.00 -5.43
CA ARG A 137 -6.40 -2.67 -4.86
C ARG A 137 -4.98 -2.56 -4.32
N VAL A 138 -4.31 -1.46 -4.64
CA VAL A 138 -3.01 -1.15 -4.06
C VAL A 138 -3.22 -0.55 -2.67
N LEU A 139 -2.65 -1.17 -1.66
CA LEU A 139 -2.71 -0.75 -0.26
C LEU A 139 -1.31 -0.83 0.36
N PRO A 140 -0.99 0.03 1.34
CA PRO A 140 0.15 -0.19 2.22
C PRO A 140 0.02 -1.55 2.91
N TYR A 141 1.13 -2.26 3.01
CA TYR A 141 1.17 -3.62 3.56
C TYR A 141 2.27 -3.74 4.60
N CYS A 142 1.91 -4.23 5.79
CA CYS A 142 2.88 -4.56 6.82
C CYS A 142 3.48 -5.95 6.54
N TRP A 143 4.76 -5.99 6.20
CA TRP A 143 5.46 -7.24 5.91
C TRP A 143 5.69 -8.09 7.16
N ARG A 144 5.71 -7.46 8.35
CA ARG A 144 5.89 -8.13 9.64
C ARG A 144 4.61 -8.84 10.09
N ASP A 145 3.49 -8.12 10.03
CA ASP A 145 2.18 -8.63 10.48
C ASP A 145 1.41 -9.28 9.33
N GLU A 146 1.98 -9.25 8.13
CA GLU A 146 1.44 -9.85 6.89
C GLU A 146 -0.02 -9.44 6.62
N THR A 147 -0.31 -8.14 6.77
CA THR A 147 -1.65 -7.58 6.62
C THR A 147 -1.65 -6.23 5.93
N PRO A 148 -2.70 -5.89 5.14
CA PRO A 148 -2.90 -4.54 4.65
C PRO A 148 -3.16 -3.56 5.79
N LEU A 149 -2.65 -2.34 5.63
CA LEU A 149 -2.83 -1.25 6.60
C LEU A 149 -3.87 -0.24 6.11
N SER A 150 -4.70 0.24 7.04
CA SER A 150 -5.61 1.34 6.78
C SER A 150 -4.88 2.69 6.80
N ASN A 151 -5.48 3.70 6.17
CA ASN A 151 -4.97 5.06 6.25
C ASN A 151 -4.89 5.61 7.70
N HIS A 152 -5.72 5.10 8.59
CA HIS A 152 -5.73 5.49 9.99
C HIS A 152 -4.47 5.00 10.71
N GLU A 153 -4.10 3.74 10.50
CA GLU A 153 -2.89 3.13 11.07
C GLU A 153 -1.60 3.82 10.61
N LEU A 154 -1.62 4.44 9.42
CA LEU A 154 -0.49 5.20 8.88
C LEU A 154 -0.40 6.65 9.39
N ARG A 155 -1.34 7.12 10.23
CA ARG A 155 -1.43 8.52 10.67
C ARG A 155 -1.53 8.70 12.18
N MET A 156 -1.60 7.61 12.94
CA MET A 156 -1.87 7.69 14.39
C MET A 156 -0.68 8.18 15.21
N ASP A 157 0.54 7.89 14.76
CA ASP A 157 1.76 8.22 15.49
C ASP A 157 2.60 9.23 14.71
N ASP A 158 3.20 10.19 15.41
CA ASP A 158 4.07 11.22 14.83
C ASP A 158 5.33 10.64 14.16
N ASP A 159 5.74 9.43 14.55
CA ASP A 159 6.94 8.73 14.08
C ASP A 159 6.69 7.63 13.03
N VAL A 160 5.50 7.59 12.41
CA VAL A 160 5.16 6.58 11.39
C VAL A 160 6.03 6.73 10.14
N TYR A 161 6.31 7.96 9.73
CA TYR A 161 7.15 8.26 8.58
C TYR A 161 8.55 8.67 9.03
N LYS A 162 9.56 7.97 8.55
CA LYS A 162 10.97 8.28 8.83
C LYS A 162 11.73 8.48 7.53
N MET A 163 12.64 9.44 7.54
CA MET A 163 13.58 9.59 6.43
C MET A 163 14.55 8.42 6.42
N ARG A 164 14.64 7.74 5.29
CA ARG A 164 15.55 6.65 5.04
C ARG A 164 16.26 6.88 3.72
N GLN A 165 17.54 6.57 3.64
CA GLN A 165 18.27 6.56 2.39
C GLN A 165 18.08 5.18 1.74
N ASP A 166 17.35 5.15 0.64
CA ASP A 166 17.15 3.95 -0.16
C ASP A 166 17.96 4.05 -1.48
N PRO A 167 18.49 2.94 -1.98
CA PRO A 167 19.15 2.93 -3.27
C PRO A 167 18.13 3.22 -4.38
N SER A 168 18.56 4.01 -5.35
CA SER A 168 17.79 4.24 -6.56
C SER A 168 18.66 3.97 -7.78
N VAL A 169 18.05 3.53 -8.86
CA VAL A 169 18.74 3.27 -10.12
C VAL A 169 17.96 3.90 -11.28
N THR A 170 18.70 4.38 -12.27
CA THR A 170 18.18 4.71 -13.58
C THR A 170 18.56 3.60 -14.53
N VAL A 171 17.59 3.07 -15.23
CA VAL A 171 17.77 1.97 -16.19
C VAL A 171 17.36 2.42 -17.57
N SER A 172 17.94 1.80 -18.60
CA SER A 172 17.64 2.11 -19.99
C SER A 172 17.02 0.90 -20.69
N PHE A 173 16.01 1.15 -21.51
CA PHE A 173 15.28 0.15 -22.28
C PHE A 173 15.40 0.46 -23.76
N PRO A 174 16.11 -0.35 -24.55
CA PRO A 174 16.19 -0.19 -25.99
C PRO A 174 14.80 -0.30 -26.64
N LEU A 175 14.40 0.72 -27.39
CA LEU A 175 13.12 0.72 -28.09
C LEU A 175 13.24 -0.07 -29.39
N VAL A 176 12.27 -0.96 -29.64
CA VAL A 176 12.27 -1.90 -30.77
C VAL A 176 10.90 -2.00 -31.44
N GLY A 177 10.87 -2.68 -32.58
CA GLY A 177 9.63 -3.02 -33.32
C GLY A 177 9.14 -1.96 -34.27
N ALA A 178 8.12 -2.30 -35.07
CA ALA A 178 7.64 -1.50 -36.20
C ALA A 178 7.17 -0.09 -35.79
N LYS A 179 6.62 0.07 -34.58
CA LYS A 179 6.19 1.39 -34.09
C LYS A 179 7.40 2.28 -33.78
N ALA A 180 8.45 1.72 -33.18
CA ALA A 180 9.71 2.44 -32.95
C ALA A 180 10.36 2.84 -34.28
N GLU A 181 10.36 1.97 -35.28
CA GLU A 181 10.83 2.30 -36.65
C GLU A 181 10.07 3.46 -37.26
N THR A 182 8.73 3.43 -37.19
CA THR A 182 7.87 4.51 -37.74
C THR A 182 8.18 5.86 -37.11
N LEU A 183 8.48 5.87 -35.81
CA LEU A 183 8.85 7.08 -35.06
C LEU A 183 10.34 7.43 -35.17
N GLY A 184 11.15 6.61 -35.84
CA GLY A 184 12.59 6.75 -35.91
C GLY A 184 13.29 6.56 -34.57
N LEU A 185 12.71 5.75 -33.65
CA LEU A 185 13.20 5.52 -32.29
C LEU A 185 13.90 4.16 -32.12
N THR A 186 14.10 3.40 -33.19
CA THR A 186 14.76 2.09 -33.11
C THR A 186 16.16 2.25 -32.52
N GLY A 187 16.45 1.51 -31.47
CA GLY A 187 17.73 1.56 -30.75
C GLY A 187 17.90 2.74 -29.78
N VAL A 188 16.96 3.70 -29.76
CA VAL A 188 16.92 4.74 -28.72
C VAL A 188 16.60 4.08 -27.38
N ARG A 189 17.29 4.46 -26.33
CA ARG A 189 17.16 3.90 -24.99
C ARG A 189 16.23 4.76 -24.12
N ALA A 190 15.03 4.29 -23.81
CA ALA A 190 14.11 4.97 -22.90
C ALA A 190 14.63 4.85 -21.46
N LEU A 191 14.79 6.00 -20.79
CA LEU A 191 15.25 6.05 -19.39
C LEU A 191 14.08 5.95 -18.44
N ALA A 192 14.23 5.11 -17.41
CA ALA A 192 13.30 5.00 -16.30
C ALA A 192 14.04 4.95 -14.98
N TRP A 193 13.59 5.74 -14.02
CA TRP A 193 14.13 5.79 -12.67
C TRP A 193 13.24 5.00 -11.69
N THR A 194 13.86 4.26 -10.76
CA THR A 194 13.14 3.53 -9.73
C THR A 194 13.90 3.52 -8.40
N THR A 195 13.15 3.57 -7.30
CA THR A 195 13.63 3.29 -5.93
C THR A 195 13.38 1.84 -5.51
N THR A 196 12.79 1.03 -6.37
CA THR A 196 12.45 -0.37 -6.11
C THR A 196 13.07 -1.30 -7.15
N PRO A 197 14.42 -1.38 -7.25
CA PRO A 197 15.10 -2.13 -8.30
C PRO A 197 14.79 -3.63 -8.32
N TRP A 198 14.35 -4.19 -7.20
CA TRP A 198 13.91 -5.59 -7.10
C TRP A 198 12.64 -5.91 -7.88
N THR A 199 11.91 -4.91 -8.39
CA THR A 199 10.75 -5.10 -9.26
C THR A 199 11.12 -5.21 -10.76
N LEU A 200 12.35 -4.86 -11.13
CA LEU A 200 12.81 -4.89 -12.52
C LEU A 200 12.73 -6.28 -13.18
N PRO A 201 13.00 -7.41 -12.48
CA PRO A 201 12.84 -8.76 -13.05
C PRO A 201 11.42 -9.08 -13.54
N THR A 202 10.42 -8.41 -12.98
CA THR A 202 8.99 -8.59 -13.32
C THR A 202 8.44 -7.37 -14.09
N ASN A 203 9.30 -6.54 -14.67
CA ASN A 203 8.86 -5.38 -15.44
C ASN A 203 7.94 -5.80 -16.60
N LEU A 204 6.76 -5.21 -16.65
CA LEU A 204 5.73 -5.54 -17.61
C LEU A 204 5.57 -4.47 -18.69
N ALA A 205 5.68 -3.20 -18.31
CA ALA A 205 5.50 -2.06 -19.20
C ALA A 205 6.17 -0.81 -18.65
N LEU A 206 6.49 0.13 -19.53
CA LEU A 206 6.87 1.50 -19.20
C LEU A 206 5.64 2.40 -19.33
N ALA A 207 5.30 3.12 -18.27
CA ALA A 207 4.22 4.09 -18.26
C ALA A 207 4.73 5.45 -18.74
N VAL A 208 4.06 6.04 -19.73
CA VAL A 208 4.36 7.37 -20.25
C VAL A 208 3.16 8.31 -20.06
N GLY A 209 3.43 9.57 -19.72
CA GLY A 209 2.36 10.58 -19.64
C GLY A 209 1.96 11.02 -21.05
N PRO A 210 0.71 10.87 -21.50
CA PRO A 210 0.31 11.15 -22.88
C PRO A 210 0.52 12.61 -23.29
N ALA A 211 0.46 13.53 -22.35
CA ALA A 211 0.66 14.96 -22.58
C ALA A 211 2.09 15.45 -22.30
N ILE A 212 2.98 14.54 -21.86
CA ILE A 212 4.38 14.87 -21.58
C ILE A 212 5.19 14.81 -22.88
N ARG A 213 6.07 15.79 -23.06
CA ARG A 213 7.06 15.78 -24.15
C ARG A 213 8.31 15.04 -23.69
N TYR A 214 8.79 14.17 -24.55
CA TYR A 214 10.00 13.40 -24.36
C TYR A 214 11.05 13.85 -25.37
N ALA A 215 12.23 14.17 -24.88
CA ALA A 215 13.38 14.55 -25.71
C ALA A 215 14.24 13.31 -26.02
N VAL A 216 14.71 13.25 -27.24
CA VAL A 216 15.76 12.31 -27.66
C VAL A 216 17.08 13.07 -27.73
N VAL A 217 18.06 12.59 -26.99
CA VAL A 217 19.39 13.19 -26.92
C VAL A 217 20.46 12.12 -27.09
N PRO A 218 21.54 12.38 -27.84
CA PRO A 218 22.70 11.50 -27.89
C PRO A 218 23.42 11.48 -26.53
N GLY A 219 24.23 10.46 -26.25
CA GLY A 219 25.17 10.51 -25.13
C GLY A 219 26.12 11.66 -25.29
N GLY A 220 26.43 12.37 -24.20
CA GLY A 220 27.31 13.53 -24.21
C GLY A 220 28.77 13.14 -24.38
N PRO A 221 29.68 14.14 -24.60
CA PRO A 221 31.08 13.94 -24.88
C PRO A 221 31.87 13.19 -23.80
N ALA A 222 31.40 13.27 -22.53
CA ALA A 222 32.03 12.57 -21.41
C ALA A 222 31.56 11.10 -21.27
N GLY A 223 30.63 10.65 -22.13
CA GLY A 223 29.94 9.38 -21.99
C GLY A 223 28.85 9.42 -20.91
N ALA A 224 27.79 8.64 -21.05
CA ALA A 224 26.77 8.51 -20.02
C ALA A 224 27.33 7.65 -18.87
N ALA A 225 27.40 8.22 -17.66
CA ALA A 225 27.85 7.50 -16.48
C ALA A 225 26.71 6.59 -15.97
N ASP A 226 27.04 5.35 -15.61
CA ASP A 226 26.15 4.42 -14.89
C ASP A 226 24.76 4.12 -15.50
N VAL A 227 24.55 4.38 -16.79
CA VAL A 227 23.35 4.00 -17.53
C VAL A 227 23.60 2.68 -18.27
N HIS A 228 24.34 1.77 -17.62
CA HIS A 228 24.74 0.53 -18.25
C HIS A 228 23.75 -0.59 -17.97
N HIS A 229 23.39 -1.30 -19.03
CA HIS A 229 22.77 -2.60 -18.91
C HIS A 229 23.17 -3.49 -20.09
N THR A 230 23.82 -4.59 -19.78
CA THR A 230 23.94 -5.72 -20.69
C THR A 230 23.29 -6.94 -20.06
N PRO A 231 22.57 -7.79 -20.82
CA PRO A 231 21.98 -9.03 -20.32
C PRO A 231 23.01 -9.97 -19.67
N ASP A 232 24.27 -9.86 -20.05
CA ASP A 232 25.36 -10.73 -19.62
C ASP A 232 26.18 -10.17 -18.45
N GLY A 233 25.81 -9.02 -17.88
CA GLY A 233 26.52 -8.42 -16.73
C GLY A 233 27.91 -7.90 -17.05
N GLN A 234 28.30 -7.77 -18.34
CA GLN A 234 29.52 -7.12 -18.74
C GLN A 234 29.30 -5.61 -18.82
N ALA A 235 30.17 -4.82 -18.22
CA ALA A 235 30.15 -3.37 -18.34
C ALA A 235 30.42 -2.98 -19.78
N ASP A 236 29.51 -2.26 -20.43
CA ASP A 236 29.79 -1.59 -21.70
C ASP A 236 30.89 -0.55 -21.47
N ASP A 237 31.88 -0.49 -22.35
CA ASP A 237 32.89 0.55 -22.29
C ASP A 237 32.25 1.93 -22.48
N ALA A 238 32.72 2.93 -21.75
CA ALA A 238 32.23 4.31 -21.79
C ALA A 238 32.18 4.92 -23.20
N LEU A 239 32.95 4.39 -24.12
CA LEU A 239 32.96 4.76 -25.54
C LEU A 239 31.73 4.26 -26.32
N GLU A 240 31.13 3.12 -25.94
CA GLU A 240 29.88 2.64 -26.53
C GLU A 240 28.68 3.43 -26.01
N ALA A 241 28.69 3.87 -24.75
CA ALA A 241 27.64 4.69 -24.16
C ALA A 241 27.46 6.04 -24.90
N ALA A 242 28.52 6.62 -25.44
CA ALA A 242 28.47 7.85 -26.24
C ALA A 242 27.80 7.66 -27.63
N ALA A 243 27.62 6.41 -28.08
CA ALA A 243 26.98 6.11 -29.37
C ALA A 243 25.46 5.94 -29.28
N HIS A 244 24.90 5.92 -28.08
CA HIS A 244 23.45 5.73 -27.87
C HIS A 244 22.69 7.05 -27.82
N GLU A 245 21.46 7.04 -28.31
CA GLU A 245 20.48 8.08 -28.07
C GLU A 245 19.55 7.66 -26.91
N TYR A 246 19.21 8.63 -26.06
CA TYR A 246 18.38 8.43 -24.90
C TYR A 246 17.06 9.18 -25.00
N LEU A 247 15.95 8.54 -24.60
CA LEU A 247 14.63 9.13 -24.49
C LEU A 247 14.33 9.43 -23.02
N ILE A 248 14.08 10.69 -22.71
CA ILE A 248 13.79 11.18 -21.36
C ILE A 248 12.70 12.25 -21.41
N ALA A 249 11.89 12.39 -20.34
CA ALA A 249 10.98 13.52 -20.23
C ALA A 249 11.76 14.85 -20.32
N GLU A 250 11.35 15.75 -21.22
CA GLU A 250 12.08 16.98 -21.52
C GLU A 250 12.34 17.83 -20.26
N ASP A 251 11.35 17.90 -19.37
CA ASP A 251 11.47 18.66 -18.11
C ASP A 251 12.52 18.07 -17.13
N LEU A 252 12.87 16.80 -17.28
CA LEU A 252 13.88 16.13 -16.44
C LEU A 252 15.27 16.14 -17.06
N LEU A 253 15.43 16.49 -18.32
CA LEU A 253 16.69 16.44 -19.03
C LEU A 253 17.79 17.22 -18.30
N GLY A 254 17.46 18.39 -17.76
CA GLY A 254 18.44 19.22 -17.05
C GLY A 254 19.01 18.57 -15.80
N SER A 255 18.22 17.79 -15.07
CA SER A 255 18.68 17.06 -13.87
C SER A 255 19.56 15.86 -14.21
N TYR A 256 19.43 15.31 -15.42
CA TYR A 256 20.21 14.18 -15.93
C TYR A 256 21.38 14.58 -16.82
N ALA A 257 21.60 15.88 -17.01
CA ALA A 257 22.64 16.35 -17.96
C ALA A 257 24.01 15.73 -17.67
N LYS A 258 24.43 15.73 -16.40
CA LYS A 258 25.73 15.18 -16.00
C LYS A 258 25.80 13.66 -16.17
N ASP A 259 24.75 12.97 -15.82
CA ASP A 259 24.66 11.49 -15.94
C ASP A 259 24.69 11.07 -17.42
N LEU A 260 24.15 11.91 -18.30
CA LEU A 260 24.20 11.72 -19.75
C LEU A 260 25.51 12.19 -20.39
N GLY A 261 26.46 12.72 -19.61
CA GLY A 261 27.79 13.13 -20.07
C GLY A 261 27.87 14.58 -20.61
N TYR A 262 26.91 15.43 -20.26
CA TYR A 262 26.92 16.87 -20.60
C TYR A 262 27.49 17.73 -19.46
N GLU A 263 28.07 18.86 -19.80
CA GLU A 263 28.60 19.81 -18.81
C GLU A 263 27.49 20.39 -17.91
N ASP A 264 26.39 20.77 -18.55
CA ASP A 264 25.23 21.38 -17.86
C ASP A 264 23.91 21.13 -18.61
N ALA A 265 22.81 21.61 -18.02
CA ALA A 265 21.46 21.51 -18.55
C ALA A 265 21.30 22.23 -19.91
N ALA A 266 22.01 23.34 -20.14
CA ALA A 266 21.95 24.08 -21.40
C ALA A 266 22.59 23.29 -22.54
N ALA A 267 23.74 22.67 -22.30
CA ALA A 267 24.41 21.79 -23.25
C ALA A 267 23.56 20.59 -23.62
N ALA A 268 22.91 19.93 -22.61
CA ALA A 268 22.00 18.81 -22.85
C ALA A 268 20.76 19.24 -23.67
N THR A 269 20.17 20.38 -23.34
CA THR A 269 19.02 20.94 -24.08
C THR A 269 19.39 21.29 -25.52
N ALA A 270 20.54 21.85 -25.75
CA ALA A 270 21.06 22.16 -27.11
C ALA A 270 21.32 20.93 -27.98
N ALA A 271 21.52 19.77 -27.34
CA ALA A 271 21.75 18.51 -28.01
C ALA A 271 20.50 17.72 -28.35
N ILE A 272 19.29 18.21 -28.01
CA ILE A 272 18.05 17.55 -28.36
C ILE A 272 17.97 17.38 -29.89
N SER A 273 17.97 16.12 -30.32
CA SER A 273 17.86 15.78 -31.75
C SER A 273 16.42 15.86 -32.23
N ARG A 274 15.48 15.47 -31.39
CA ARG A 274 14.02 15.52 -31.66
C ARG A 274 13.22 15.39 -30.37
N THR A 275 11.92 15.67 -30.45
CA THR A 275 10.96 15.46 -29.38
C THR A 275 9.78 14.65 -29.89
N VAL A 276 9.20 13.84 -28.99
CA VAL A 276 7.96 13.08 -29.25
C VAL A 276 6.99 13.32 -28.11
N LEU A 277 5.70 13.29 -28.39
CA LEU A 277 4.68 13.39 -27.35
C LEU A 277 4.42 11.99 -26.77
N GLY A 278 4.18 11.89 -25.46
CA GLY A 278 3.96 10.59 -24.83
C GLY A 278 2.79 9.80 -25.43
N ALA A 279 1.76 10.48 -25.95
CA ALA A 279 0.67 9.83 -26.68
C ALA A 279 1.15 9.05 -27.93
N GLU A 280 2.24 9.48 -28.56
CA GLU A 280 2.82 8.81 -29.73
C GLU A 280 3.59 7.54 -29.35
N LEU A 281 4.07 7.48 -28.10
CA LEU A 281 4.81 6.35 -27.56
C LEU A 281 3.92 5.16 -27.14
N ALA A 282 2.59 5.30 -27.17
CA ALA A 282 1.70 4.20 -26.93
C ALA A 282 2.01 3.02 -27.88
N ASP A 283 2.04 1.81 -27.33
CA ASP A 283 2.32 0.56 -28.06
C ASP A 283 3.74 0.45 -28.69
N VAL A 284 4.67 1.30 -28.27
CA VAL A 284 6.10 1.12 -28.61
C VAL A 284 6.64 -0.02 -27.78
N SER A 285 7.25 -1.01 -28.42
CA SER A 285 7.91 -2.13 -27.77
C SER A 285 9.34 -1.78 -27.34
N TYR A 286 9.86 -2.46 -26.35
CA TYR A 286 11.23 -2.35 -25.89
C TYR A 286 11.79 -3.70 -25.48
N ASP A 287 13.12 -3.82 -25.47
CA ASP A 287 13.80 -5.01 -24.98
C ASP A 287 13.81 -5.04 -23.45
N ARG A 288 13.52 -6.19 -22.90
CA ARG A 288 13.52 -6.42 -21.44
C ARG A 288 14.94 -6.41 -20.88
N ILE A 289 15.09 -5.96 -19.64
CA ILE A 289 16.36 -5.99 -18.92
C ILE A 289 16.72 -7.43 -18.48
N PHE A 290 15.70 -8.24 -18.13
CA PHE A 290 15.85 -9.60 -17.65
C PHE A 290 14.89 -10.56 -18.36
N ASP A 291 15.34 -11.78 -18.61
CA ASP A 291 14.59 -12.81 -19.31
C ASP A 291 13.96 -13.88 -18.38
N TYR A 292 13.90 -13.60 -17.06
CA TYR A 292 13.46 -14.59 -16.07
C TYR A 292 12.08 -15.18 -16.32
N TYR A 293 11.18 -14.44 -16.95
CA TYR A 293 9.81 -14.87 -17.23
C TYR A 293 9.48 -14.86 -18.73
N ALA A 294 10.51 -14.97 -19.57
CA ALA A 294 10.35 -14.93 -21.03
C ALA A 294 9.38 -16.01 -21.55
N ASP A 295 9.43 -17.20 -20.94
CA ASP A 295 8.62 -18.36 -21.33
C ASP A 295 7.31 -18.51 -20.53
N ALA A 296 7.02 -17.58 -19.62
CA ALA A 296 5.78 -17.62 -18.87
C ALA A 296 4.60 -17.33 -19.83
N GLN A 297 3.68 -18.27 -19.94
CA GLN A 297 2.43 -18.05 -20.67
C GLN A 297 1.63 -16.97 -19.94
N GLN A 298 1.26 -15.91 -20.67
CA GLN A 298 0.36 -14.86 -20.20
C GLN A 298 -1.06 -15.38 -20.01
#